data_57ba94c019844ffe32ddbbda749d6e1d
#
_entry.id   57ba94c019844ffe32ddbbda749d6e1d
#
_cell.length_a   1.000
_cell.length_b   1.000
_cell.length_c   1.000
_cell.angle_alpha   90.00
_cell.angle_beta   90.00
_cell.angle_gamma   90.00
#
_symmetry.space_group_name_H-M   'P 1'
#
loop_
_entity.id
_entity.type
_entity.pdbx_description
1 polymer ?
#
loop_
_entity_poly.entity_id
_entity_poly.type
_entity_poly.pdbx_seq_one_letter_code
_entity_poly.pdbx_strand_id
1 'polypeptide(L)'
;CRKPEEIRTAFDQLQLELSFEINEAMTQTRRKLLENFDDEVREKLRVQDEASKAFLNRFEQLLMRLTRYELNGHAEFLNESSFHLHASPFGDEIPPGLYELPRRTGEAHTYRLNHPLAEAVIAQAKARELPPTELQFNYSDHDGKISVLKPLRGQSGHLALSLFTIESLDQVEDHLIFSAFTDAGNSLDEEVARRLISLPGQVGQGILPTLFGDLDGMTQKRQAEIQRTISERNARFFEAEAEKLDGWADDLKLGLEREIKELDRQIKEARRAATMALTLEEKLIGQKQIKALEAQRNEKRRSLFDAQDKVDKQREELIANIEGKLTQQVSLNQLFTIRWNLR
;
A
#
# COMPACT_ATOMS: atom_id res chain seq x y z
N CYS A 1 -15.03 -32.67 26.01
CA CYS A 1 -14.85 -32.46 24.55
C CYS A 1 -15.52 -31.17 24.17
N ARG A 2 -14.75 -30.17 23.77
CA ARG A 2 -15.30 -28.90 23.29
C ARG A 2 -15.89 -29.11 21.90
N LYS A 3 -17.06 -28.55 21.63
CA LYS A 3 -17.69 -28.61 20.31
C LYS A 3 -16.83 -27.81 19.29
N PRO A 4 -16.85 -28.14 17.98
CA PRO A 4 -16.08 -27.42 16.96
C PRO A 4 -16.32 -25.90 16.97
N GLU A 5 -17.53 -25.46 17.30
CA GLU A 5 -17.89 -24.05 17.45
C GLU A 5 -17.22 -23.38 18.67
N GLU A 6 -17.07 -24.13 19.78
CA GLU A 6 -16.36 -23.62 20.98
C GLU A 6 -14.85 -23.50 20.75
N ILE A 7 -14.29 -24.35 19.87
CA ILE A 7 -12.88 -24.27 19.46
C ILE A 7 -12.69 -23.06 18.55
N ARG A 8 -13.62 -22.81 17.65
CA ARG A 8 -13.56 -21.67 16.71
C ARG A 8 -13.68 -20.34 17.43
N THR A 9 -14.68 -20.20 18.33
CA THR A 9 -14.83 -19.01 19.19
C THR A 9 -13.63 -18.82 20.11
N ALA A 10 -13.06 -19.87 20.68
CA ALA A 10 -11.87 -19.77 21.51
C ALA A 10 -10.63 -19.39 20.70
N PHE A 11 -10.54 -19.83 19.42
CA PHE A 11 -9.46 -19.45 18.52
C PHE A 11 -9.60 -17.98 18.05
N ASP A 12 -10.78 -17.56 17.68
CA ASP A 12 -11.08 -16.16 17.31
C ASP A 12 -10.84 -15.21 18.51
N GLN A 13 -11.17 -15.65 19.71
CA GLN A 13 -10.93 -14.92 20.94
C GLN A 13 -9.43 -14.86 21.30
N LEU A 14 -8.72 -15.97 21.13
CA LEU A 14 -7.26 -16.03 21.29
C LEU A 14 -6.53 -15.17 20.27
N GLN A 15 -7.01 -15.13 19.02
CA GLN A 15 -6.46 -14.29 17.97
C GLN A 15 -6.69 -12.81 18.24
N LEU A 16 -7.87 -12.44 18.79
CA LEU A 16 -8.16 -11.09 19.27
C LEU A 16 -7.30 -10.70 20.47
N GLU A 17 -7.15 -11.57 21.47
CA GLU A 17 -6.31 -11.36 22.65
C GLU A 17 -4.83 -11.24 22.26
N LEU A 18 -4.32 -12.14 21.39
CA LEU A 18 -2.94 -12.08 20.87
C LEU A 18 -2.70 -10.81 20.06
N SER A 19 -3.65 -10.39 19.23
CA SER A 19 -3.51 -9.14 18.45
C SER A 19 -3.53 -7.91 19.37
N PHE A 20 -4.30 -7.95 20.43
CA PHE A 20 -4.34 -6.90 21.45
C PHE A 20 -3.05 -6.86 22.29
N GLU A 21 -2.57 -8.02 22.76
CA GLU A 21 -1.30 -8.15 23.50
C GLU A 21 -0.10 -7.76 22.64
N ILE A 22 -0.07 -8.15 21.36
CA ILE A 22 0.99 -7.76 20.41
C ILE A 22 0.96 -6.24 20.19
N ASN A 23 -0.22 -5.63 20.00
CA ASN A 23 -0.34 -4.19 19.86
C ASN A 23 0.05 -3.45 21.15
N GLU A 24 -0.32 -3.97 22.31
CA GLU A 24 0.06 -3.38 23.59
C GLU A 24 1.56 -3.55 23.86
N ALA A 25 2.13 -4.73 23.60
CA ALA A 25 3.56 -4.98 23.71
C ALA A 25 4.37 -4.15 22.71
N MET A 26 3.90 -3.99 21.45
CA MET A 26 4.51 -3.09 20.48
C MET A 26 4.43 -1.63 20.90
N THR A 27 3.32 -1.20 21.47
CA THR A 27 3.14 0.17 21.97
C THR A 27 4.01 0.43 23.20
N GLN A 28 4.09 -0.52 24.13
CA GLN A 28 4.98 -0.44 25.30
C GLN A 28 6.46 -0.52 24.90
N THR A 29 6.80 -1.39 23.94
CA THR A 29 8.16 -1.50 23.41
C THR A 29 8.56 -0.21 22.67
N ARG A 30 7.66 0.36 21.88
CA ARG A 30 7.85 1.66 21.22
C ARG A 30 8.04 2.78 22.23
N ARG A 31 7.24 2.78 23.31
CA ARG A 31 7.34 3.76 24.41
C ARG A 31 8.67 3.63 25.16
N LYS A 32 9.06 2.41 25.55
CA LYS A 32 10.34 2.12 26.20
C LYS A 32 11.53 2.39 25.31
N LEU A 33 11.43 2.12 24.01
CA LEU A 33 12.44 2.48 23.01
C LEU A 33 12.59 4.01 22.92
N LEU A 34 11.46 4.75 22.86
CA LEU A 34 11.50 6.23 22.80
C LEU A 34 12.01 6.87 24.10
N GLU A 35 11.79 6.23 25.25
CA GLU A 35 12.27 6.70 26.55
C GLU A 35 13.78 6.44 26.77
N ASN A 36 14.35 5.39 26.12
CA ASN A 36 15.73 4.95 26.28
C ASN A 36 16.61 5.20 25.05
N PHE A 37 16.14 5.97 24.08
CA PHE A 37 16.96 6.31 22.92
C PHE A 37 18.09 7.24 23.32
N ASP A 38 19.30 6.83 22.93
CA ASP A 38 20.49 7.65 22.92
C ASP A 38 20.28 8.90 22.04
N ASP A 39 20.88 10.01 22.40
CA ASP A 39 20.69 11.29 21.72
C ASP A 39 20.92 11.23 20.21
N GLU A 40 21.81 10.34 19.75
CA GLU A 40 22.07 10.08 18.32
C GLU A 40 20.87 9.52 17.56
N VAL A 41 20.05 8.68 18.21
CA VAL A 41 18.84 8.10 17.59
C VAL A 41 17.69 9.11 17.63
N ARG A 42 17.62 9.94 18.68
CA ARG A 42 16.68 11.07 18.73
C ARG A 42 16.95 12.06 17.60
N GLU A 43 18.21 12.35 17.31
CA GLU A 43 18.60 13.25 16.23
C GLU A 43 18.23 12.68 14.85
N LYS A 44 18.45 11.38 14.62
CA LYS A 44 18.00 10.69 13.39
C LYS A 44 16.47 10.67 13.24
N LEU A 45 15.72 10.47 14.32
CA LEU A 45 14.24 10.53 14.30
C LEU A 45 13.73 11.95 14.06
N ARG A 46 14.43 12.97 14.60
CA ARG A 46 14.11 14.37 14.38
C ARG A 46 14.34 14.78 12.93
N VAL A 47 15.41 14.29 12.30
CA VAL A 47 15.65 14.48 10.85
C VAL A 47 14.55 13.85 10.01
N GLN A 48 14.03 12.66 10.40
CA GLN A 48 12.87 12.07 9.71
C GLN A 48 11.58 12.88 9.91
N ASP A 49 11.36 13.44 11.10
CA ASP A 49 10.20 14.28 11.37
C ASP A 49 10.27 15.62 10.61
N GLU A 50 11.46 16.20 10.51
CA GLU A 50 11.70 17.40 9.70
C GLU A 50 11.53 17.11 8.19
N ALA A 51 11.97 15.95 7.71
CA ALA A 51 11.77 15.54 6.34
C ALA A 51 10.26 15.29 6.04
N SER A 52 9.52 14.72 6.98
CA SER A 52 8.05 14.57 6.89
C SER A 52 7.34 15.91 6.87
N LYS A 53 7.76 16.86 7.71
CA LYS A 53 7.21 18.23 7.71
C LYS A 53 7.52 18.99 6.42
N ALA A 54 8.73 18.85 5.90
CA ALA A 54 9.12 19.44 4.61
C ALA A 54 8.32 18.81 3.44
N PHE A 55 8.03 17.51 3.52
CA PHE A 55 7.20 16.83 2.53
C PHE A 55 5.75 17.31 2.57
N LEU A 56 5.16 17.44 3.75
CA LEU A 56 3.81 18.03 3.92
C LEU A 56 3.78 19.46 3.40
N ASN A 57 4.75 20.30 3.74
CA ASN A 57 4.87 21.66 3.22
C ASN A 57 4.94 21.70 1.68
N ARG A 58 5.58 20.72 1.04
CA ARG A 58 5.60 20.65 -0.44
C ARG A 58 4.21 20.40 -1.03
N PHE A 59 3.43 19.48 -0.47
CA PHE A 59 2.04 19.25 -0.93
C PHE A 59 1.15 20.48 -0.68
N GLU A 60 1.32 21.11 0.46
CA GLU A 60 0.62 22.36 0.78
C GLU A 60 0.95 23.47 -0.23
N GLN A 61 2.23 23.62 -0.58
CA GLN A 61 2.66 24.59 -1.61
C GLN A 61 2.06 24.27 -2.98
N LEU A 62 2.04 22.99 -3.37
CA LEU A 62 1.43 22.56 -4.64
C LEU A 62 -0.08 22.84 -4.65
N LEU A 63 -0.78 22.53 -3.55
CA LEU A 63 -2.19 22.83 -3.39
C LEU A 63 -2.45 24.32 -3.52
N MET A 64 -1.67 25.17 -2.83
CA MET A 64 -1.84 26.63 -2.90
C MET A 64 -1.57 27.20 -4.30
N ARG A 65 -0.57 26.66 -5.02
CA ARG A 65 -0.30 27.06 -6.41
C ARG A 65 -1.46 26.68 -7.34
N LEU A 66 -1.98 25.46 -7.19
CA LEU A 66 -3.14 24.99 -7.93
C LEU A 66 -4.37 25.86 -7.63
N THR A 67 -4.63 26.09 -6.35
CA THR A 67 -5.74 26.92 -5.89
C THR A 67 -5.65 28.36 -6.46
N ARG A 68 -4.45 28.93 -6.47
CA ARG A 68 -4.23 30.27 -7.04
C ARG A 68 -4.58 30.33 -8.52
N TYR A 69 -4.26 29.24 -9.24
CA TYR A 69 -4.60 29.16 -10.66
C TYR A 69 -6.10 28.99 -10.88
N GLU A 70 -6.73 28.08 -10.18
CA GLU A 70 -8.16 27.75 -10.37
C GLU A 70 -9.11 28.83 -9.85
N LEU A 71 -8.72 29.53 -8.78
CA LEU A 71 -9.51 30.60 -8.18
C LEU A 71 -9.14 32.01 -8.69
N ASN A 72 -8.43 32.09 -9.81
CA ASN A 72 -8.09 33.39 -10.40
C ASN A 72 -9.36 34.21 -10.69
N GLY A 73 -9.44 35.42 -10.12
CA GLY A 73 -10.62 36.27 -10.20
C GLY A 73 -11.73 36.00 -9.17
N HIS A 74 -11.66 34.90 -8.42
CA HIS A 74 -12.62 34.54 -7.36
C HIS A 74 -12.06 34.72 -5.95
N ALA A 75 -10.72 34.78 -5.81
CA ALA A 75 -10.04 34.91 -4.53
C ALA A 75 -8.87 35.90 -4.60
N GLU A 76 -8.63 36.59 -3.48
CA GLU A 76 -7.45 37.42 -3.25
C GLU A 76 -6.43 36.65 -2.40
N PHE A 77 -5.21 36.47 -2.92
CA PHE A 77 -4.15 35.75 -2.23
C PHE A 77 -3.29 36.69 -1.39
N LEU A 78 -3.41 36.59 -0.07
CA LEU A 78 -2.72 37.44 0.88
C LEU A 78 -1.23 37.09 1.03
N ASN A 79 -0.93 35.80 1.00
CA ASN A 79 0.42 35.25 1.06
C ASN A 79 0.47 33.84 0.46
N GLU A 80 1.56 33.10 0.69
CA GLU A 80 1.74 31.75 0.17
C GLU A 80 0.86 30.67 0.87
N SER A 81 0.28 31.01 2.02
CA SER A 81 -0.48 30.07 2.85
C SER A 81 -1.90 30.55 3.19
N SER A 82 -2.32 31.71 2.69
CA SER A 82 -3.66 32.24 2.96
C SER A 82 -4.25 33.05 1.80
N PHE A 83 -5.56 32.95 1.65
CA PHE A 83 -6.32 33.69 0.66
C PHE A 83 -7.73 34.02 1.17
N HIS A 84 -8.31 35.06 0.64
CA HIS A 84 -9.71 35.46 0.90
C HIS A 84 -10.56 35.09 -0.32
N LEU A 85 -11.51 34.17 -0.14
CA LEU A 85 -12.46 33.77 -1.17
C LEU A 85 -13.61 34.76 -1.18
N HIS A 86 -13.85 35.41 -2.30
CA HIS A 86 -14.98 36.36 -2.47
C HIS A 86 -16.26 35.60 -2.77
N ALA A 87 -16.21 34.68 -3.72
CA ALA A 87 -17.33 33.83 -4.10
C ALA A 87 -16.77 32.50 -4.63
N SER A 88 -17.42 31.39 -4.27
CA SER A 88 -17.02 30.08 -4.76
C SER A 88 -17.52 29.86 -6.20
N PRO A 89 -16.65 29.51 -7.16
CA PRO A 89 -17.07 29.06 -8.48
C PRO A 89 -17.66 27.64 -8.50
N PHE A 90 -17.60 26.91 -7.38
CA PHE A 90 -17.98 25.52 -7.26
C PHE A 90 -19.31 25.28 -6.52
N GLY A 91 -20.04 26.32 -6.22
CA GLY A 91 -21.35 26.28 -5.55
C GLY A 91 -21.39 26.94 -4.19
N ASP A 92 -22.62 27.14 -3.70
CA ASP A 92 -22.91 27.92 -2.49
C ASP A 92 -22.58 27.17 -1.18
N GLU A 93 -22.28 25.90 -1.25
CA GLU A 93 -21.90 25.08 -0.08
C GLU A 93 -20.50 25.43 0.48
N ILE A 94 -19.70 26.14 -0.32
CA ILE A 94 -18.35 26.57 0.07
C ILE A 94 -18.42 28.03 0.49
N PRO A 95 -18.31 28.33 1.80
CA PRO A 95 -18.51 29.68 2.30
C PRO A 95 -17.40 30.62 1.82
N PRO A 96 -17.72 31.89 1.48
CA PRO A 96 -16.72 32.92 1.28
C PRO A 96 -16.01 33.25 2.59
N GLY A 97 -14.82 33.82 2.54
CA GLY A 97 -14.06 34.20 3.72
C GLY A 97 -12.58 33.91 3.63
N LEU A 98 -11.92 34.00 4.78
CA LEU A 98 -10.49 33.75 4.91
C LEU A 98 -10.19 32.25 5.02
N TYR A 99 -9.28 31.77 4.19
CA TYR A 99 -8.78 30.40 4.17
C TYR A 99 -7.29 30.37 4.50
N GLU A 100 -6.86 29.48 5.39
CA GLU A 100 -5.47 29.35 5.83
C GLU A 100 -4.98 27.90 5.83
N LEU A 101 -3.72 27.74 5.47
CA LEU A 101 -3.01 26.45 5.38
C LEU A 101 -1.60 26.58 6.00
N PRO A 102 -1.32 26.09 7.22
CA PRO A 102 -2.29 25.64 8.23
C PRO A 102 -3.08 26.80 8.88
N ARG A 103 -4.17 26.46 9.54
CA ARG A 103 -4.99 27.48 10.23
C ARG A 103 -4.17 28.15 11.34
N ARG A 104 -4.13 29.48 11.30
CA ARG A 104 -3.42 30.31 12.30
C ARG A 104 -4.37 31.21 13.08
N THR A 105 -5.46 31.63 12.46
CA THR A 105 -6.46 32.52 13.06
C THR A 105 -7.74 31.75 13.41
N GLY A 106 -8.44 32.17 14.47
CA GLY A 106 -9.67 31.51 14.94
C GLY A 106 -10.85 31.62 13.98
N GLU A 107 -10.85 32.66 13.12
CA GLU A 107 -11.95 33.00 12.21
C GLU A 107 -11.74 32.41 10.80
N ALA A 108 -10.54 31.95 10.46
CA ALA A 108 -10.24 31.38 9.16
C ALA A 108 -10.76 29.95 8.99
N HIS A 109 -11.17 29.62 7.79
CA HIS A 109 -11.42 28.24 7.39
C HIS A 109 -10.10 27.50 7.24
N THR A 110 -10.04 26.27 7.80
CA THR A 110 -8.85 25.42 7.65
C THR A 110 -8.82 24.87 6.23
N TYR A 111 -7.83 25.28 5.44
CA TYR A 111 -7.63 24.79 4.08
C TYR A 111 -6.69 23.57 4.09
N ARG A 112 -7.13 22.43 3.57
CA ARG A 112 -6.36 21.20 3.46
C ARG A 112 -6.94 20.30 2.37
N LEU A 113 -6.23 19.24 1.96
CA LEU A 113 -6.61 18.37 0.85
C LEU A 113 -8.04 17.80 0.92
N ASN A 114 -8.52 17.52 2.12
CA ASN A 114 -9.87 16.99 2.36
C ASN A 114 -10.92 18.10 2.63
N HIS A 115 -10.62 19.35 2.35
CA HIS A 115 -11.60 20.44 2.42
C HIS A 115 -12.42 20.47 1.11
N PRO A 116 -13.76 20.67 1.14
CA PRO A 116 -14.60 20.67 -0.06
C PRO A 116 -14.11 21.59 -1.17
N LEU A 117 -13.60 22.78 -0.82
CA LEU A 117 -12.98 23.70 -1.78
C LEU A 117 -11.73 23.10 -2.43
N ALA A 118 -10.87 22.43 -1.66
CA ALA A 118 -9.66 21.81 -2.20
C ALA A 118 -9.98 20.63 -3.11
N GLU A 119 -10.95 19.82 -2.73
CA GLU A 119 -11.44 18.71 -3.54
C GLU A 119 -12.03 19.20 -4.86
N ALA A 120 -12.82 20.27 -4.84
CA ALA A 120 -13.39 20.89 -6.05
C ALA A 120 -12.31 21.46 -6.97
N VAL A 121 -11.32 22.18 -6.42
CA VAL A 121 -10.15 22.70 -7.13
C VAL A 121 -9.36 21.57 -7.79
N ILE A 122 -9.11 20.48 -7.07
CA ILE A 122 -8.38 19.32 -7.60
C ILE A 122 -9.20 18.61 -8.68
N ALA A 123 -10.50 18.44 -8.48
CA ALA A 123 -11.41 17.82 -9.45
C ALA A 123 -11.45 18.62 -10.76
N GLN A 124 -11.57 19.95 -10.69
CA GLN A 124 -11.53 20.81 -11.87
C GLN A 124 -10.19 20.73 -12.61
N ALA A 125 -9.09 20.74 -11.88
CA ALA A 125 -7.77 20.61 -12.48
C ALA A 125 -7.57 19.25 -13.16
N LYS A 126 -8.06 18.16 -12.55
CA LYS A 126 -8.01 16.82 -13.16
C LYS A 126 -8.87 16.67 -14.40
N ALA A 127 -9.99 17.37 -14.46
CA ALA A 127 -10.90 17.35 -15.61
C ALA A 127 -10.38 18.19 -16.80
N ARG A 128 -9.34 18.99 -16.61
CA ARG A 128 -8.80 19.85 -17.65
C ARG A 128 -8.00 19.07 -18.66
N GLU A 129 -8.33 19.23 -19.94
CA GLU A 129 -7.51 18.80 -21.05
C GLU A 129 -6.35 19.77 -21.26
N LEU A 130 -5.14 19.23 -21.30
CA LEU A 130 -3.92 20.00 -21.54
C LEU A 130 -3.46 19.78 -22.98
N PRO A 131 -3.62 20.78 -23.88
CA PRO A 131 -3.14 20.64 -25.25
C PRO A 131 -1.61 20.56 -25.25
N PRO A 132 -1.02 19.85 -26.23
CA PRO A 132 0.43 19.83 -26.41
C PRO A 132 0.96 21.26 -26.48
N THR A 133 1.98 21.55 -25.68
CA THR A 133 2.48 22.92 -25.48
C THR A 133 3.99 22.95 -25.36
N GLU A 134 4.63 24.03 -25.80
CA GLU A 134 6.04 24.28 -25.53
C GLU A 134 6.19 24.93 -24.15
N LEU A 135 7.08 24.36 -23.32
CA LEU A 135 7.48 24.92 -22.03
C LEU A 135 8.96 25.29 -22.05
N GLN A 136 9.25 26.53 -21.70
CA GLN A 136 10.61 27.01 -21.51
C GLN A 136 10.90 27.03 -20.02
N PHE A 137 11.82 26.15 -19.60
CA PHE A 137 12.30 26.08 -18.23
C PHE A 137 13.54 26.94 -18.07
N ASN A 138 13.59 27.69 -16.99
CA ASN A 138 14.75 28.52 -16.66
C ASN A 138 15.47 27.94 -15.43
N TYR A 139 16.65 27.40 -15.64
CA TYR A 139 17.46 26.82 -14.58
C TYR A 139 17.89 27.87 -13.54
N SER A 140 18.07 29.13 -13.96
CA SER A 140 18.54 30.22 -13.12
C SER A 140 17.50 30.70 -12.11
N ASP A 141 16.20 30.45 -12.36
CA ASP A 141 15.10 30.88 -11.51
C ASP A 141 14.79 29.85 -10.39
N HIS A 142 15.57 28.79 -10.33
CA HIS A 142 15.44 27.77 -9.29
C HIS A 142 16.40 28.05 -8.12
N ASP A 143 15.83 28.10 -6.91
CA ASP A 143 16.62 28.19 -5.67
C ASP A 143 17.31 26.83 -5.39
N GLY A 144 18.55 26.71 -5.80
CA GLY A 144 19.35 25.52 -5.56
C GLY A 144 20.05 24.97 -6.81
N LYS A 145 20.85 23.93 -6.62
CA LYS A 145 21.60 23.29 -7.71
C LYS A 145 21.05 21.89 -7.95
N ILE A 146 20.48 21.65 -9.14
CA ILE A 146 20.05 20.33 -9.60
C ILE A 146 21.12 19.79 -10.55
N SER A 147 22.10 19.07 -10.02
CA SER A 147 23.28 18.63 -10.79
C SER A 147 22.93 17.78 -12.00
N VAL A 148 21.87 16.95 -11.93
CA VAL A 148 21.40 16.07 -13.01
C VAL A 148 20.84 16.83 -14.21
N LEU A 149 20.43 18.11 -14.04
CA LEU A 149 19.90 18.93 -15.14
C LEU A 149 21.00 19.80 -15.82
N LYS A 150 22.17 19.93 -15.23
CA LYS A 150 23.25 20.75 -15.83
C LYS A 150 23.62 20.36 -17.26
N PRO A 151 23.73 19.05 -17.61
CA PRO A 151 24.06 18.64 -18.97
C PRO A 151 22.98 19.01 -19.99
N LEU A 152 21.74 19.25 -19.55
CA LEU A 152 20.58 19.56 -20.40
C LEU A 152 20.43 21.06 -20.67
N ARG A 153 21.25 21.93 -20.07
CA ARG A 153 21.18 23.37 -20.30
C ARG A 153 21.48 23.68 -21.77
N GLY A 154 20.64 24.51 -22.37
CA GLY A 154 20.72 24.83 -23.81
C GLY A 154 20.20 23.72 -24.72
N GLN A 155 19.66 22.65 -24.18
CA GLN A 155 19.01 21.58 -24.93
C GLN A 155 17.50 21.73 -24.92
N SER A 156 16.87 21.05 -25.88
CA SER A 156 15.43 20.93 -26.02
C SER A 156 15.06 19.49 -26.34
N GLY A 157 13.78 19.16 -26.21
CA GLY A 157 13.29 17.83 -26.49
C GLY A 157 11.80 17.70 -26.21
N HIS A 158 11.33 16.47 -26.08
CA HIS A 158 9.93 16.15 -25.85
C HIS A 158 9.78 15.37 -24.55
N LEU A 159 8.63 15.54 -23.93
CA LEU A 159 8.28 14.81 -22.70
C LEU A 159 6.77 14.55 -22.70
N ALA A 160 6.40 13.31 -22.39
CA ALA A 160 5.04 12.92 -22.08
C ALA A 160 4.95 12.45 -20.62
N LEU A 161 3.85 12.78 -19.98
CA LEU A 161 3.47 12.26 -18.67
C LEU A 161 2.19 11.48 -18.81
N SER A 162 2.23 10.23 -18.34
CA SER A 162 1.06 9.36 -18.33
C SER A 162 0.79 8.84 -16.90
N LEU A 163 -0.48 8.70 -16.57
CA LEU A 163 -0.95 8.01 -15.38
C LEU A 163 -1.26 6.57 -15.75
N PHE A 164 -0.51 5.65 -15.18
CA PHE A 164 -0.73 4.22 -15.28
C PHE A 164 -1.35 3.72 -13.99
N THR A 165 -2.60 3.28 -14.07
CA THR A 165 -3.32 2.68 -12.95
C THR A 165 -3.37 1.18 -13.15
N ILE A 166 -3.02 0.43 -12.12
CA ILE A 166 -3.09 -1.02 -12.08
C ILE A 166 -3.89 -1.47 -10.86
N GLU A 167 -4.91 -2.26 -11.10
CA GLU A 167 -5.69 -2.92 -10.07
C GLU A 167 -5.29 -4.40 -10.02
N SER A 168 -4.86 -4.86 -8.87
CA SER A 168 -4.42 -6.23 -8.62
C SER A 168 -4.58 -6.59 -7.15
N LEU A 169 -5.08 -7.77 -6.83
CA LEU A 169 -5.28 -8.25 -5.46
C LEU A 169 -6.09 -7.27 -4.58
N ASP A 170 -7.16 -6.68 -5.12
CA ASP A 170 -8.00 -5.66 -4.46
C ASP A 170 -7.25 -4.36 -4.08
N GLN A 171 -6.08 -4.13 -4.65
CA GLN A 171 -5.31 -2.91 -4.49
C GLN A 171 -5.23 -2.15 -5.81
N VAL A 172 -5.49 -0.86 -5.75
CA VAL A 172 -5.33 0.06 -6.87
C VAL A 172 -4.06 0.86 -6.65
N GLU A 173 -3.15 0.80 -7.61
CA GLU A 173 -1.89 1.55 -7.56
C GLU A 173 -1.78 2.46 -8.78
N ASP A 174 -1.45 3.73 -8.50
CA ASP A 174 -1.24 4.75 -9.50
C ASP A 174 0.26 5.03 -9.68
N HIS A 175 0.72 4.95 -10.91
CA HIS A 175 2.11 5.21 -11.28
C HIS A 175 2.17 6.33 -12.32
N LEU A 176 2.99 7.35 -12.06
CA LEU A 176 3.30 8.38 -13.04
C LEU A 176 4.47 7.91 -13.89
N ILE A 177 4.25 7.78 -15.20
CA ILE A 177 5.26 7.39 -16.17
C ILE A 177 5.72 8.62 -16.92
N PHE A 178 7.02 8.95 -16.78
CA PHE A 178 7.69 10.01 -17.51
C PHE A 178 8.44 9.42 -18.68
N SER A 179 8.06 9.80 -19.89
CA SER A 179 8.75 9.45 -21.13
C SER A 179 9.34 10.71 -21.72
N ALA A 180 10.65 10.80 -21.83
CA ALA A 180 11.30 12.01 -22.30
C ALA A 180 12.58 11.71 -23.10
N PHE A 181 12.84 12.55 -24.09
CA PHE A 181 14.08 12.51 -24.87
C PHE A 181 14.49 13.90 -25.32
N THR A 182 15.77 14.07 -25.66
CA THR A 182 16.32 15.29 -26.25
C THR A 182 16.11 15.30 -27.76
N ASP A 183 16.15 16.47 -28.39
CA ASP A 183 16.11 16.58 -29.88
C ASP A 183 17.27 15.81 -30.57
N ALA A 184 18.33 15.50 -29.82
CA ALA A 184 19.42 14.62 -30.28
C ALA A 184 19.07 13.12 -30.22
N GLY A 185 17.87 12.74 -29.77
CA GLY A 185 17.41 11.36 -29.65
C GLY A 185 17.86 10.63 -28.39
N ASN A 186 18.50 11.30 -27.42
CA ASN A 186 18.89 10.67 -26.17
C ASN A 186 17.70 10.60 -25.20
N SER A 187 17.37 9.41 -24.71
CA SER A 187 16.34 9.22 -23.68
C SER A 187 16.78 9.83 -22.34
N LEU A 188 15.84 10.40 -21.61
CA LEU A 188 16.05 10.90 -20.26
C LEU A 188 15.51 9.90 -19.24
N ASP A 189 16.27 9.70 -18.15
CA ASP A 189 15.80 8.92 -17.02
C ASP A 189 14.58 9.58 -16.35
N GLU A 190 13.73 8.78 -15.75
CA GLU A 190 12.50 9.24 -15.07
C GLU A 190 12.80 10.31 -14.01
N GLU A 191 13.89 10.15 -13.24
CA GLU A 191 14.27 11.14 -12.22
C GLU A 191 14.65 12.47 -12.87
N VAL A 192 15.40 12.44 -13.95
CA VAL A 192 15.80 13.64 -14.71
C VAL A 192 14.57 14.35 -15.28
N ALA A 193 13.64 13.60 -15.90
CA ALA A 193 12.39 14.13 -16.42
C ALA A 193 11.51 14.75 -15.31
N ARG A 194 11.40 14.10 -14.16
CA ARG A 194 10.69 14.59 -12.98
C ARG A 194 11.30 15.87 -12.41
N ARG A 195 12.64 15.96 -12.37
CA ARG A 195 13.36 17.16 -11.95
C ARG A 195 13.18 18.32 -12.94
N LEU A 196 13.16 18.03 -14.24
CA LEU A 196 12.93 19.04 -15.27
C LEU A 196 11.57 19.72 -15.10
N ILE A 197 10.49 18.95 -14.90
CA ILE A 197 9.14 19.49 -14.65
C ILE A 197 9.02 20.25 -13.32
N SER A 198 9.91 20.01 -12.37
CA SER A 198 9.90 20.74 -11.10
C SER A 198 10.47 22.16 -11.19
N LEU A 199 11.12 22.50 -12.30
CA LEU A 199 11.63 23.84 -12.54
C LEU A 199 10.51 24.84 -12.82
N PRO A 200 10.69 26.13 -12.50
CA PRO A 200 9.83 27.17 -12.99
C PRO A 200 9.84 27.20 -14.52
N GLY A 201 8.67 27.21 -15.12
CA GLY A 201 8.51 27.19 -16.58
C GLY A 201 7.52 28.26 -17.06
N GLN A 202 7.74 28.72 -18.28
CA GLN A 202 6.84 29.64 -18.98
C GLN A 202 6.35 28.99 -20.25
N VAL A 203 5.11 29.25 -20.62
CA VAL A 203 4.53 28.78 -21.88
C VAL A 203 5.22 29.50 -23.02
N GLY A 204 5.86 28.74 -23.91
CA GLY A 204 6.46 29.26 -25.14
C GLY A 204 5.39 29.62 -26.18
N GLN A 205 5.77 30.48 -27.12
CA GLN A 205 4.89 30.89 -28.22
C GLN A 205 5.10 29.99 -29.48
N GLY A 206 5.84 28.90 -29.36
CA GLY A 206 6.21 28.05 -30.50
C GLY A 206 5.06 27.22 -31.01
N ILE A 207 4.96 27.08 -32.33
CA ILE A 207 4.16 26.05 -32.98
C ILE A 207 4.85 24.73 -32.67
N LEU A 208 4.12 23.78 -32.08
CA LEU A 208 4.67 22.46 -31.81
C LEU A 208 5.03 21.77 -33.10
N PRO A 209 6.29 21.43 -33.34
CA PRO A 209 6.63 20.55 -34.46
C PRO A 209 5.98 19.18 -34.20
N THR A 210 5.65 18.51 -35.28
CA THR A 210 5.19 17.12 -35.27
C THR A 210 6.12 16.31 -34.35
N LEU A 211 5.57 15.54 -33.42
CA LEU A 211 6.32 14.72 -32.46
C LEU A 211 7.36 13.86 -33.19
N PHE A 212 8.63 14.09 -32.95
CA PHE A 212 9.71 13.26 -33.40
C PHE A 212 10.20 12.43 -32.21
N GLY A 213 10.06 11.12 -32.31
CA GLY A 213 10.53 10.18 -31.32
C GLY A 213 9.44 9.25 -30.78
N ASP A 214 9.86 8.17 -30.17
CA ASP A 214 9.00 7.10 -29.68
C ASP A 214 8.67 7.27 -28.19
N LEU A 215 7.90 8.33 -27.84
CA LEU A 215 7.39 8.51 -26.47
C LEU A 215 6.47 7.36 -26.05
N ASP A 216 5.68 6.85 -26.99
CA ASP A 216 4.72 5.77 -26.73
C ASP A 216 5.45 4.46 -26.45
N GLY A 217 6.49 4.12 -27.22
CA GLY A 217 7.31 2.93 -26.95
C GLY A 217 8.05 3.01 -25.62
N MET A 218 8.55 4.19 -25.23
CA MET A 218 9.14 4.40 -23.91
C MET A 218 8.11 4.19 -22.80
N THR A 219 6.90 4.73 -22.97
CA THR A 219 5.79 4.58 -22.02
C THR A 219 5.40 3.12 -21.87
N GLN A 220 5.23 2.39 -22.99
CA GLN A 220 4.87 0.97 -22.99
C GLN A 220 5.95 0.11 -22.32
N LYS A 221 7.22 0.40 -22.59
CA LYS A 221 8.34 -0.30 -21.94
C LYS A 221 8.28 -0.13 -20.41
N ARG A 222 8.10 1.12 -19.95
CA ARG A 222 8.02 1.41 -18.53
C ARG A 222 6.78 0.79 -17.87
N GLN A 223 5.65 0.81 -18.56
CA GLN A 223 4.43 0.12 -18.13
C GLN A 223 4.69 -1.38 -17.92
N ALA A 224 5.34 -2.05 -18.90
CA ALA A 224 5.65 -3.47 -18.79
C ALA A 224 6.60 -3.78 -17.61
N GLU A 225 7.58 -2.91 -17.32
CA GLU A 225 8.47 -3.03 -16.18
C GLU A 225 7.71 -2.94 -14.84
N ILE A 226 6.79 -1.97 -14.71
CA ILE A 226 5.95 -1.82 -13.52
C ILE A 226 5.05 -3.04 -13.34
N GLN A 227 4.36 -3.48 -14.40
CA GLN A 227 3.51 -4.68 -14.35
C GLN A 227 4.29 -5.92 -13.91
N ARG A 228 5.50 -6.10 -14.44
CA ARG A 228 6.38 -7.19 -14.05
C ARG A 228 6.75 -7.13 -12.56
N THR A 229 7.14 -5.95 -12.07
CA THR A 229 7.50 -5.76 -10.65
C THR A 229 6.33 -6.09 -9.73
N ILE A 230 5.12 -5.67 -10.10
CA ILE A 230 3.90 -5.97 -9.34
C ILE A 230 3.59 -7.46 -9.38
N SER A 231 3.71 -8.11 -10.55
CA SER A 231 3.51 -9.56 -10.69
C SER A 231 4.48 -10.36 -9.84
N GLU A 232 5.77 -9.99 -9.83
CA GLU A 232 6.79 -10.64 -9.00
C GLU A 232 6.52 -10.45 -7.49
N ARG A 233 6.04 -9.27 -7.08
CA ARG A 233 5.64 -9.01 -5.70
C ARG A 233 4.43 -9.86 -5.29
N ASN A 234 3.42 -9.93 -6.15
CA ASN A 234 2.21 -10.71 -5.92
C ASN A 234 2.51 -12.22 -5.86
N ALA A 235 3.42 -12.71 -6.71
CA ALA A 235 3.88 -14.10 -6.67
C ALA A 235 4.55 -14.45 -5.34
N ARG A 236 5.44 -13.59 -4.83
CA ARG A 236 6.07 -13.77 -3.51
C ARG A 236 5.06 -13.76 -2.37
N PHE A 237 4.06 -12.92 -2.45
CA PHE A 237 2.97 -12.90 -1.47
C PHE A 237 2.20 -14.22 -1.48
N PHE A 238 1.87 -14.75 -2.66
CA PHE A 238 1.21 -16.04 -2.81
C PHE A 238 2.04 -17.18 -2.23
N GLU A 239 3.33 -17.24 -2.56
CA GLU A 239 4.25 -18.26 -2.04
C GLU A 239 4.29 -18.23 -0.50
N ALA A 240 4.39 -17.03 0.09
CA ALA A 240 4.43 -16.88 1.55
C ALA A 240 3.11 -17.32 2.23
N GLU A 241 1.95 -17.05 1.63
CA GLU A 241 0.66 -17.49 2.17
C GLU A 241 0.47 -19.02 2.01
N ALA A 242 0.94 -19.60 0.89
CA ALA A 242 0.92 -21.04 0.69
C ALA A 242 1.82 -21.76 1.71
N GLU A 243 3.04 -21.27 1.96
CA GLU A 243 3.95 -21.82 2.97
C GLU A 243 3.34 -21.77 4.39
N LYS A 244 2.63 -20.72 4.74
CA LYS A 244 1.93 -20.62 6.03
C LYS A 244 0.84 -21.69 6.18
N LEU A 245 0.07 -21.94 5.12
CA LEU A 245 -0.95 -23.00 5.11
C LEU A 245 -0.32 -24.39 5.25
N ASP A 246 0.74 -24.65 4.51
CA ASP A 246 1.47 -25.92 4.58
C ASP A 246 2.05 -26.12 6.00
N GLY A 247 2.68 -25.12 6.59
CA GLY A 247 3.20 -25.16 7.95
C GLY A 247 2.11 -25.41 9.01
N TRP A 248 0.97 -24.76 8.88
CA TRP A 248 -0.18 -24.99 9.77
C TRP A 248 -0.74 -26.42 9.62
N ALA A 249 -0.81 -26.93 8.39
CA ALA A 249 -1.24 -28.29 8.11
C ALA A 249 -0.33 -29.34 8.79
N ASP A 250 0.98 -29.14 8.66
CA ASP A 250 1.99 -30.03 9.25
C ASP A 250 1.94 -30.01 10.79
N ASP A 251 1.80 -28.83 11.40
CA ASP A 251 1.67 -28.69 12.85
C ASP A 251 0.41 -29.39 13.37
N LEU A 252 -0.73 -29.22 12.69
CA LEU A 252 -1.98 -29.88 13.05
C LEU A 252 -1.89 -31.40 12.96
N LYS A 253 -1.29 -31.90 11.88
CA LYS A 253 -1.03 -33.32 11.66
C LYS A 253 -0.14 -33.90 12.76
N LEU A 254 0.98 -33.22 13.06
CA LEU A 254 1.93 -33.64 14.08
C LEU A 254 1.30 -33.70 15.47
N GLY A 255 0.44 -32.70 15.80
CA GLY A 255 -0.33 -32.66 17.04
C GLY A 255 -1.27 -33.87 17.17
N LEU A 256 -2.09 -34.12 16.16
CA LEU A 256 -3.02 -35.25 16.15
C LEU A 256 -2.32 -36.61 16.18
N GLU A 257 -1.22 -36.78 15.45
CA GLU A 257 -0.41 -38.03 15.50
C GLU A 257 0.19 -38.27 16.89
N ARG A 258 0.64 -37.23 17.60
CA ARG A 258 1.13 -37.36 19.00
C ARG A 258 0.02 -37.83 19.94
N GLU A 259 -1.17 -37.24 19.83
CA GLU A 259 -2.32 -37.64 20.62
C GLU A 259 -2.74 -39.08 20.35
N ILE A 260 -2.73 -39.52 19.08
CA ILE A 260 -3.05 -40.91 18.71
C ILE A 260 -2.00 -41.89 19.31
N LYS A 261 -0.72 -41.55 19.23
CA LYS A 261 0.37 -42.39 19.82
C LYS A 261 0.22 -42.47 21.33
N GLU A 262 -0.16 -41.39 22.01
CA GLU A 262 -0.39 -41.40 23.45
C GLU A 262 -1.60 -42.27 23.82
N LEU A 263 -2.68 -42.19 23.07
CA LEU A 263 -3.84 -43.10 23.26
C LEU A 263 -3.50 -44.56 23.02
N ASP A 264 -2.69 -44.87 22.00
CA ASP A 264 -2.21 -46.23 21.76
C ASP A 264 -1.35 -46.75 22.94
N ARG A 265 -0.52 -45.90 23.56
CA ARG A 265 0.22 -46.23 24.78
C ARG A 265 -0.72 -46.52 25.94
N GLN A 266 -1.70 -45.68 26.19
CA GLN A 266 -2.68 -45.87 27.28
C GLN A 266 -3.52 -47.11 27.08
N ILE A 267 -3.96 -47.41 25.85
CA ILE A 267 -4.67 -48.66 25.54
C ILE A 267 -3.80 -49.90 25.87
N LYS A 268 -2.50 -49.85 25.54
CA LYS A 268 -1.58 -50.94 25.84
C LYS A 268 -1.42 -51.14 27.35
N GLU A 269 -1.32 -50.07 28.12
CA GLU A 269 -1.23 -50.10 29.60
C GLU A 269 -2.52 -50.62 30.20
N ALA A 270 -3.70 -50.11 29.76
CA ALA A 270 -5.00 -50.59 30.24
C ALA A 270 -5.24 -52.07 29.94
N ARG A 271 -4.80 -52.56 28.79
CA ARG A 271 -4.86 -54.00 28.44
C ARG A 271 -3.99 -54.86 29.38
N ARG A 272 -2.78 -54.40 29.71
CA ARG A 272 -1.91 -55.08 30.68
C ARG A 272 -2.53 -55.12 32.09
N ALA A 273 -3.08 -53.98 32.52
CA ALA A 273 -3.74 -53.90 33.83
C ALA A 273 -4.96 -54.83 33.90
N ALA A 274 -5.82 -54.84 32.88
CA ALA A 274 -6.98 -55.71 32.80
C ALA A 274 -6.63 -57.19 32.78
N THR A 275 -5.45 -57.55 32.18
CA THR A 275 -4.97 -58.96 32.17
C THR A 275 -4.47 -59.38 33.52
N MET A 276 -3.86 -58.49 34.31
CA MET A 276 -3.32 -58.77 35.67
C MET A 276 -4.39 -58.66 36.79
N ALA A 277 -5.57 -58.18 36.47
CA ALA A 277 -6.66 -58.04 37.45
C ALA A 277 -7.10 -59.38 38.01
N LEU A 278 -7.26 -59.46 39.33
CA LEU A 278 -7.57 -60.70 40.02
C LEU A 278 -9.08 -60.94 40.13
N THR A 279 -9.89 -59.89 40.15
CA THR A 279 -11.34 -59.98 40.29
C THR A 279 -12.05 -59.79 38.96
N LEU A 280 -13.26 -60.38 38.82
CA LEU A 280 -14.10 -60.21 37.65
C LEU A 280 -14.53 -58.76 37.48
N GLU A 281 -14.77 -58.09 38.59
CA GLU A 281 -15.20 -56.68 38.61
C GLU A 281 -14.12 -55.73 38.05
N GLU A 282 -12.87 -55.90 38.49
CA GLU A 282 -11.72 -55.16 37.96
C GLU A 282 -11.48 -55.42 36.45
N LYS A 283 -11.64 -56.68 36.02
CA LYS A 283 -11.55 -57.03 34.59
C LYS A 283 -12.64 -56.30 33.77
N LEU A 284 -13.89 -56.21 34.29
CA LEU A 284 -14.96 -55.52 33.60
C LEU A 284 -14.74 -54.04 33.51
N ILE A 285 -14.22 -53.41 34.58
CA ILE A 285 -13.84 -52.00 34.60
C ILE A 285 -12.74 -51.73 33.57
N GLY A 286 -11.69 -52.57 33.54
CA GLY A 286 -10.60 -52.49 32.57
C GLY A 286 -11.05 -52.61 31.11
N GLN A 287 -11.98 -53.52 30.81
CA GLN A 287 -12.56 -53.66 29.49
C GLN A 287 -13.37 -52.41 29.06
N LYS A 288 -14.11 -51.81 29.97
CA LYS A 288 -14.86 -50.54 29.69
C LYS A 288 -13.88 -49.39 29.39
N GLN A 289 -12.79 -49.31 30.17
CA GLN A 289 -11.76 -48.30 29.98
C GLN A 289 -11.06 -48.48 28.61
N ILE A 290 -10.69 -49.70 28.25
CA ILE A 290 -10.09 -50.00 26.95
C ILE A 290 -11.01 -49.55 25.81
N LYS A 291 -12.30 -49.93 25.90
CA LYS A 291 -13.31 -49.54 24.88
C LYS A 291 -13.47 -47.99 24.75
N ALA A 292 -13.42 -47.29 25.87
CA ALA A 292 -13.48 -45.82 25.86
C ALA A 292 -12.25 -45.20 25.19
N LEU A 293 -11.05 -45.67 25.52
CA LEU A 293 -9.79 -45.21 24.91
C LEU A 293 -9.72 -45.53 23.41
N GLU A 294 -10.20 -46.73 23.00
CA GLU A 294 -10.28 -47.10 21.58
C GLU A 294 -11.26 -46.22 20.80
N ALA A 295 -12.40 -45.84 21.42
CA ALA A 295 -13.32 -44.89 20.83
C ALA A 295 -12.68 -43.51 20.63
N GLN A 296 -11.98 -42.99 21.66
CA GLN A 296 -11.26 -41.71 21.56
C GLN A 296 -10.17 -41.73 20.50
N ARG A 297 -9.41 -42.82 20.42
CA ARG A 297 -8.40 -42.98 19.37
C ARG A 297 -9.00 -42.96 17.97
N ASN A 298 -10.12 -43.68 17.77
CA ASN A 298 -10.81 -43.70 16.47
C ASN A 298 -11.40 -42.34 16.10
N GLU A 299 -11.89 -41.58 17.06
CA GLU A 299 -12.33 -40.20 16.88
C GLU A 299 -11.16 -39.30 16.45
N LYS A 300 -9.99 -39.38 17.13
CA LYS A 300 -8.81 -38.61 16.74
C LYS A 300 -8.28 -38.98 15.35
N ARG A 301 -8.35 -40.26 14.95
CA ARG A 301 -8.01 -40.68 13.60
C ARG A 301 -8.97 -40.06 12.55
N ARG A 302 -10.28 -39.99 12.82
CA ARG A 302 -11.21 -39.31 11.95
C ARG A 302 -10.90 -37.82 11.85
N SER A 303 -10.65 -37.17 12.98
CA SER A 303 -10.28 -35.76 13.04
C SER A 303 -9.00 -35.46 12.22
N LEU A 304 -8.06 -36.41 12.11
CA LEU A 304 -6.88 -36.27 11.28
C LEU A 304 -7.21 -36.22 9.79
N PHE A 305 -8.12 -37.10 9.32
CA PHE A 305 -8.59 -37.07 7.93
C PHE A 305 -9.43 -35.83 7.64
N ASP A 306 -10.35 -35.49 8.54
CA ASP A 306 -11.17 -34.29 8.40
C ASP A 306 -10.31 -33.00 8.38
N ALA A 307 -9.21 -32.99 9.11
CA ALA A 307 -8.25 -31.89 9.13
C ALA A 307 -7.47 -31.77 7.81
N GLN A 308 -7.06 -32.91 7.24
CA GLN A 308 -6.39 -32.94 5.93
C GLN A 308 -7.33 -32.43 4.83
N ASP A 309 -8.55 -32.96 4.76
CA ASP A 309 -9.56 -32.53 3.78
C ASP A 309 -9.87 -31.03 3.91
N LYS A 310 -9.89 -30.52 5.15
CA LYS A 310 -10.12 -29.09 5.39
C LYS A 310 -8.97 -28.22 4.92
N VAL A 311 -7.74 -28.66 5.11
CA VAL A 311 -6.54 -27.96 4.63
C VAL A 311 -6.50 -27.93 3.11
N ASP A 312 -6.73 -29.08 2.48
CA ASP A 312 -6.77 -29.19 1.03
C ASP A 312 -7.85 -28.26 0.43
N LYS A 313 -9.02 -28.22 1.05
CA LYS A 313 -10.10 -27.30 0.65
C LYS A 313 -9.70 -25.82 0.84
N GLN A 314 -9.07 -25.46 1.95
CA GLN A 314 -8.61 -24.10 2.18
C GLN A 314 -7.51 -23.68 1.19
N ARG A 315 -6.65 -24.62 0.79
CA ARG A 315 -5.65 -24.42 -0.25
C ARG A 315 -6.29 -24.19 -1.61
N GLU A 316 -7.28 -24.99 -1.98
CA GLU A 316 -8.05 -24.79 -3.22
C GLU A 316 -8.79 -23.45 -3.22
N GLU A 317 -9.44 -23.08 -2.10
CA GLU A 317 -10.09 -21.78 -1.94
C GLU A 317 -9.10 -20.61 -2.03
N LEU A 318 -7.90 -20.73 -1.45
CA LEU A 318 -6.84 -19.74 -1.57
C LEU A 318 -6.40 -19.57 -3.03
N ILE A 319 -6.14 -20.68 -3.72
CA ILE A 319 -5.75 -20.68 -5.13
C ILE A 319 -6.85 -20.02 -5.97
N ALA A 320 -8.10 -20.43 -5.82
CA ALA A 320 -9.23 -19.88 -6.58
C ALA A 320 -9.43 -18.37 -6.31
N ASN A 321 -9.29 -17.93 -5.06
CA ASN A 321 -9.38 -16.52 -4.69
C ASN A 321 -8.27 -15.71 -5.33
N ILE A 322 -7.06 -16.25 -5.37
CA ILE A 322 -5.91 -15.56 -5.95
C ILE A 322 -5.97 -15.58 -7.47
N GLU A 323 -6.36 -16.70 -8.10
CA GLU A 323 -6.57 -16.78 -9.54
C GLU A 323 -7.60 -15.75 -10.03
N GLY A 324 -8.72 -15.58 -9.30
CA GLY A 324 -9.72 -14.56 -9.60
C GLY A 324 -9.20 -13.11 -9.46
N LYS A 325 -8.21 -12.89 -8.60
CA LYS A 325 -7.62 -11.57 -8.31
C LYS A 325 -6.31 -11.30 -9.07
N LEU A 326 -5.73 -12.30 -9.71
CA LEU A 326 -4.53 -12.15 -10.54
C LEU A 326 -4.82 -11.41 -11.86
N THR A 327 -6.09 -11.32 -12.26
CA THR A 327 -6.48 -10.56 -13.45
C THR A 327 -6.21 -9.09 -13.18
N GLN A 328 -5.06 -8.60 -13.66
CA GLN A 328 -4.71 -7.19 -13.58
C GLN A 328 -5.60 -6.39 -14.52
N GLN A 329 -6.37 -5.46 -13.97
CA GLN A 329 -7.01 -4.42 -14.76
C GLN A 329 -6.05 -3.25 -14.84
N VAL A 330 -5.76 -2.85 -16.06
CA VAL A 330 -4.83 -1.75 -16.31
C VAL A 330 -5.49 -0.64 -17.11
N SER A 331 -5.18 0.58 -16.77
CA SER A 331 -5.51 1.74 -17.58
C SER A 331 -4.30 2.65 -17.71
N LEU A 332 -4.14 3.23 -18.90
CA LEU A 332 -3.09 4.19 -19.19
C LEU A 332 -3.76 5.47 -19.71
N ASN A 333 -3.60 6.56 -18.99
CA ASN A 333 -4.14 7.86 -19.36
C ASN A 333 -2.99 8.85 -19.54
N GLN A 334 -2.82 9.37 -20.76
CA GLN A 334 -1.85 10.41 -21.03
C GLN A 334 -2.35 11.73 -20.46
N LEU A 335 -1.60 12.30 -19.52
CA LEU A 335 -1.96 13.54 -18.83
C LEU A 335 -1.61 14.77 -19.68
N PHE A 336 -0.40 14.78 -20.23
CA PHE A 336 0.03 15.82 -21.18
C PHE A 336 1.28 15.43 -21.95
N THR A 337 1.51 16.16 -23.05
CA THR A 337 2.75 16.13 -23.81
C THR A 337 3.27 17.55 -23.98
N ILE A 338 4.56 17.75 -23.76
CA ILE A 338 5.22 19.03 -23.91
C ILE A 338 6.46 18.93 -24.80
N ARG A 339 6.75 20.00 -25.50
CA ARG A 339 8.10 20.30 -25.95
C ARG A 339 8.80 21.11 -24.85
N TRP A 340 9.92 20.63 -24.35
CA TRP A 340 10.68 21.35 -23.35
C TRP A 340 11.92 22.01 -23.91
N ASN A 341 12.29 23.14 -23.35
CA ASN A 341 13.53 23.85 -23.62
C ASN A 341 14.10 24.30 -22.27
N LEU A 342 15.38 23.98 -21.97
CA LEU A 342 16.04 24.33 -20.72
C LEU A 342 17.09 25.41 -20.98
N ARG A 343 16.89 26.61 -20.44
CA ARG A 343 17.79 27.76 -20.51
C ARG A 343 18.64 27.91 -19.25
#